data_c558d24120b2617e124432e1207a7a74
#
_entry.id   c558d24120b2617e124432e1207a7a74
#
_cell.length_a   1.000
_cell.length_b   1.000
_cell.length_c   1.000
_cell.angle_alpha   90.00
_cell.angle_beta   90.00
_cell.angle_gamma   90.00
#
_symmetry.space_group_name_H-M   'P 1'
#
loop_
_entity.id
_entity.type
_entity.pdbx_description
1 polymer ?
#
loop_
_entity_poly.entity_id
_entity_poly.type
_entity_poly.pdbx_seq_one_letter_code
_entity_poly.pdbx_strand_id
1 'polypeptide(L)'
;IAFDKNNYVFHRNWGVGQIKKLEKDTLTIYFGEKEGAHNISLKMAVSALQPLARNHIWVLKRVAPAKLVTKVKTDKVWALETIIKSFDNNCDFKKIKAELVPEILTPGEWTSWNSAAKKILDTNAKFGVNPNDINMYTVRDHEISTEEKLSNEFKAQKQFFARVDILMKFFENDETNKSSELFTEMLEYFTGYLKNISKVTEQVLASYLVIKHLGAIDSQFDYQCSFTFAELYNKIENPRQIYELLKDTKNTSLRKDFIKSIRMLPDWNAQYIRLFPTVLDGDLLKTLVKNGFTEDVQKLIRTSFEQFKDYRETVLFFFKECQTEDWYKEAGVSYERQIITLINLIELTFREIN
;
A
#
# COMPACT_ATOMS: atom_id res chain seq x y z
N ILE A 1 -41.86 -5.00 10.06
CA ILE A 1 -41.52 -6.43 10.11
C ILE A 1 -40.84 -6.81 8.78
N ALA A 2 -39.86 -7.70 8.80
CA ALA A 2 -39.05 -8.04 7.61
C ALA A 2 -39.90 -8.59 6.44
N PHE A 3 -40.93 -9.33 6.73
CA PHE A 3 -41.79 -10.02 5.76
C PHE A 3 -43.15 -9.37 5.50
N ASP A 4 -43.26 -8.06 5.70
CA ASP A 4 -44.51 -7.34 5.41
C ASP A 4 -44.74 -7.16 3.90
N LYS A 5 -46.00 -6.95 3.53
CA LYS A 5 -46.40 -6.66 2.15
C LYS A 5 -45.59 -5.47 1.59
N ASN A 6 -45.18 -5.58 0.33
CA ASN A 6 -44.38 -4.63 -0.42
C ASN A 6 -42.91 -4.56 0.01
N ASN A 7 -42.43 -5.39 0.95
CA ASN A 7 -41.02 -5.54 1.24
C ASN A 7 -40.34 -6.46 0.21
N TYR A 8 -39.06 -6.38 0.14
CA TYR A 8 -38.23 -7.16 -0.79
C TYR A 8 -37.41 -8.20 -0.06
N VAL A 9 -37.21 -9.32 -0.74
CA VAL A 9 -36.41 -10.46 -0.26
C VAL A 9 -35.55 -11.00 -1.37
N PHE A 10 -34.48 -11.65 -1.01
CA PHE A 10 -33.63 -12.39 -1.94
C PHE A 10 -33.74 -13.91 -1.68
N HIS A 11 -33.95 -14.65 -2.73
CA HIS A 11 -33.88 -16.12 -2.74
C HIS A 11 -32.73 -16.57 -3.63
N ARG A 12 -31.95 -17.53 -3.15
CA ARG A 12 -30.72 -17.99 -3.84
C ARG A 12 -30.95 -18.39 -5.31
N ASN A 13 -32.05 -19.05 -5.63
CA ASN A 13 -32.34 -19.53 -6.98
C ASN A 13 -33.22 -18.57 -7.81
N TRP A 14 -34.10 -17.79 -7.16
CA TRP A 14 -35.08 -16.94 -7.85
C TRP A 14 -34.76 -15.45 -7.83
N GLY A 15 -33.66 -15.09 -7.16
CA GLY A 15 -33.20 -13.70 -7.07
C GLY A 15 -34.09 -12.84 -6.16
N VAL A 16 -34.23 -11.57 -6.56
CA VAL A 16 -35.00 -10.57 -5.79
C VAL A 16 -36.49 -10.75 -6.00
N GLY A 17 -37.25 -10.88 -4.92
CA GLY A 17 -38.70 -10.96 -4.91
C GLY A 17 -39.37 -9.85 -4.13
N GLN A 18 -40.59 -9.49 -4.51
CA GLN A 18 -41.44 -8.58 -3.74
C GLN A 18 -42.60 -9.34 -3.09
N ILE A 19 -42.76 -9.17 -1.79
CA ILE A 19 -43.88 -9.77 -1.05
C ILE A 19 -45.19 -9.09 -1.46
N LYS A 20 -46.09 -9.84 -2.07
CA LYS A 20 -47.37 -9.35 -2.53
C LYS A 20 -48.47 -9.54 -1.48
N LYS A 21 -48.36 -10.64 -0.74
CA LYS A 21 -49.43 -11.01 0.22
C LYS A 21 -48.83 -11.85 1.35
N LEU A 22 -49.36 -11.66 2.55
CA LEU A 22 -49.18 -12.53 3.70
C LEU A 22 -50.56 -12.97 4.17
N GLU A 23 -50.86 -14.26 4.09
CA GLU A 23 -52.10 -14.86 4.58
C GLU A 23 -51.76 -16.00 5.52
N LYS A 24 -52.27 -15.87 6.76
CA LYS A 24 -51.91 -16.80 7.84
C LYS A 24 -50.37 -16.96 7.92
N ASP A 25 -49.88 -18.14 7.60
CA ASP A 25 -48.47 -18.45 7.65
C ASP A 25 -47.80 -18.61 6.26
N THR A 26 -48.47 -18.10 5.19
CA THR A 26 -47.99 -18.22 3.81
C THR A 26 -47.75 -16.86 3.17
N LEU A 27 -46.52 -16.67 2.65
CA LEU A 27 -46.11 -15.51 1.87
C LEU A 27 -46.29 -15.83 0.38
N THR A 28 -46.96 -14.90 -0.34
CA THR A 28 -46.93 -14.89 -1.81
C THR A 28 -45.93 -13.86 -2.26
N ILE A 29 -44.87 -14.31 -2.96
CA ILE A 29 -43.73 -13.48 -3.37
C ILE A 29 -43.59 -13.54 -4.88
N TYR A 30 -43.51 -12.37 -5.52
CA TYR A 30 -43.33 -12.26 -6.96
C TYR A 30 -41.86 -12.00 -7.32
N PHE A 31 -41.26 -12.95 -8.01
CA PHE A 31 -39.81 -12.91 -8.39
C PHE A 31 -39.55 -12.39 -9.81
N GLY A 32 -40.56 -11.89 -10.50
CA GLY A 32 -40.44 -11.35 -11.85
C GLY A 32 -41.15 -12.21 -12.89
N GLU A 33 -41.15 -11.75 -14.14
CA GLU A 33 -41.87 -12.42 -15.23
C GLU A 33 -41.40 -13.85 -15.48
N LYS A 34 -40.09 -14.09 -15.37
CA LYS A 34 -39.50 -15.40 -15.61
C LYS A 34 -39.87 -16.43 -14.53
N GLU A 35 -39.79 -16.07 -13.28
CA GLU A 35 -39.97 -16.98 -12.14
C GLU A 35 -41.43 -16.95 -11.61
N GLY A 36 -42.18 -15.87 -11.88
CA GLY A 36 -43.56 -15.71 -11.45
C GLY A 36 -43.71 -15.51 -9.95
N ALA A 37 -44.88 -15.95 -9.44
CA ALA A 37 -45.23 -15.88 -8.03
C ALA A 37 -45.04 -17.24 -7.35
N HIS A 38 -44.42 -17.22 -6.20
CA HIS A 38 -44.21 -18.39 -5.36
C HIS A 38 -44.87 -18.24 -4.00
N ASN A 39 -45.49 -19.30 -3.48
CA ASN A 39 -46.03 -19.37 -2.16
C ASN A 39 -45.06 -20.11 -1.22
N ILE A 40 -44.64 -19.46 -0.17
CA ILE A 40 -43.66 -19.97 0.77
C ILE A 40 -44.22 -19.84 2.20
N SER A 41 -44.13 -20.91 2.99
CA SER A 41 -44.50 -20.83 4.40
C SER A 41 -43.59 -19.88 5.16
N LEU A 42 -44.10 -19.20 6.18
CA LEU A 42 -43.31 -18.28 7.00
C LEU A 42 -42.08 -18.98 7.62
N LYS A 43 -42.26 -20.25 8.01
CA LYS A 43 -41.13 -21.06 8.53
C LYS A 43 -40.02 -21.27 7.49
N MET A 44 -40.37 -21.55 6.24
CA MET A 44 -39.42 -21.67 5.16
C MET A 44 -38.81 -20.31 4.78
N ALA A 45 -39.60 -19.25 4.80
CA ALA A 45 -39.14 -17.90 4.48
C ALA A 45 -38.01 -17.45 5.37
N VAL A 46 -38.09 -17.69 6.67
CA VAL A 46 -37.05 -17.32 7.65
C VAL A 46 -35.69 -18.03 7.34
N SER A 47 -35.73 -19.24 6.80
CA SER A 47 -34.47 -20.00 6.49
C SER A 47 -33.96 -19.81 5.05
N ALA A 48 -34.85 -19.50 4.10
CA ALA A 48 -34.57 -19.49 2.67
C ALA A 48 -34.48 -18.08 2.06
N LEU A 49 -34.98 -17.06 2.75
CA LEU A 49 -35.03 -15.70 2.24
C LEU A 49 -34.20 -14.75 3.07
N GLN A 50 -33.46 -13.89 2.38
CA GLN A 50 -32.78 -12.75 2.97
C GLN A 50 -33.66 -11.50 2.77
N PRO A 51 -34.12 -10.83 3.83
CA PRO A 51 -34.80 -9.54 3.70
C PRO A 51 -33.88 -8.48 3.09
N LEU A 52 -34.39 -7.70 2.17
CA LEU A 52 -33.67 -6.63 1.54
C LEU A 52 -34.30 -5.27 1.85
N ALA A 53 -33.48 -4.28 2.14
CA ALA A 53 -33.92 -2.90 2.22
C ALA A 53 -34.36 -2.39 0.84
N ARG A 54 -35.31 -1.45 0.80
CA ARG A 54 -35.82 -0.89 -0.47
C ARG A 54 -34.74 -0.18 -1.30
N ASN A 55 -33.74 0.34 -0.65
CA ASN A 55 -32.59 0.99 -1.27
C ASN A 55 -31.38 0.03 -1.50
N HIS A 56 -31.56 -1.26 -1.27
CA HIS A 56 -30.53 -2.26 -1.59
C HIS A 56 -30.25 -2.27 -3.08
N ILE A 57 -28.96 -2.34 -3.47
CA ILE A 57 -28.53 -2.26 -4.88
C ILE A 57 -29.27 -3.27 -5.77
N TRP A 58 -29.49 -4.49 -5.30
CA TRP A 58 -30.23 -5.52 -6.05
C TRP A 58 -31.70 -5.19 -6.25
N VAL A 59 -32.34 -4.53 -5.26
CA VAL A 59 -33.72 -4.04 -5.41
C VAL A 59 -33.78 -2.93 -6.43
N LEU A 60 -32.85 -1.99 -6.39
CA LEU A 60 -32.77 -0.87 -7.34
C LEU A 60 -32.53 -1.34 -8.77
N LYS A 61 -31.64 -2.32 -8.96
CA LYS A 61 -31.42 -2.97 -10.29
C LYS A 61 -32.70 -3.52 -10.89
N ARG A 62 -33.57 -4.06 -10.06
CA ARG A 62 -34.85 -4.64 -10.49
C ARG A 62 -35.96 -3.61 -10.71
N VAL A 63 -36.10 -2.68 -9.76
CA VAL A 63 -37.29 -1.78 -9.71
C VAL A 63 -37.09 -0.56 -10.61
N ALA A 64 -35.89 -0.04 -10.74
CA ALA A 64 -35.61 1.20 -11.44
C ALA A 64 -34.22 1.19 -12.16
N PRO A 65 -33.95 0.21 -13.06
CA PRO A 65 -32.63 0.04 -13.65
C PRO A 65 -32.12 1.28 -14.39
N ALA A 66 -32.95 1.95 -15.19
CA ALA A 66 -32.56 3.15 -15.93
C ALA A 66 -32.21 4.33 -14.99
N LYS A 67 -32.98 4.52 -13.92
CA LYS A 67 -32.67 5.56 -12.93
C LYS A 67 -31.39 5.24 -12.16
N LEU A 68 -31.17 3.96 -11.86
CA LEU A 68 -29.96 3.50 -11.20
C LEU A 68 -28.71 3.79 -12.05
N VAL A 69 -28.74 3.46 -13.33
CA VAL A 69 -27.62 3.74 -14.26
C VAL A 69 -27.27 5.23 -14.26
N THR A 70 -28.29 6.09 -14.44
CA THR A 70 -28.08 7.54 -14.40
C THR A 70 -27.50 8.01 -13.08
N LYS A 71 -28.05 7.54 -11.95
CA LYS A 71 -27.62 7.96 -10.62
C LYS A 71 -26.18 7.51 -10.30
N VAL A 72 -25.81 6.29 -10.67
CA VAL A 72 -24.44 5.79 -10.50
C VAL A 72 -23.41 6.61 -11.29
N LYS A 73 -23.77 7.04 -12.49
CA LYS A 73 -22.87 7.85 -13.34
C LYS A 73 -22.73 9.29 -12.85
N THR A 74 -23.78 9.86 -12.31
CA THR A 74 -23.80 11.28 -11.90
C THR A 74 -23.45 11.52 -10.45
N ASP A 75 -23.70 10.55 -9.54
CA ASP A 75 -23.48 10.69 -8.10
C ASP A 75 -22.75 9.48 -7.52
N LYS A 76 -21.42 9.55 -7.58
CA LYS A 76 -20.56 8.46 -7.13
C LYS A 76 -20.57 8.27 -5.61
N VAL A 77 -20.78 9.34 -4.84
CA VAL A 77 -20.90 9.27 -3.39
C VAL A 77 -22.11 8.44 -3.00
N TRP A 78 -23.26 8.76 -3.57
CA TRP A 78 -24.49 8.00 -3.37
C TRP A 78 -24.36 6.53 -3.82
N ALA A 79 -23.72 6.29 -4.97
CA ALA A 79 -23.51 4.95 -5.49
C ALA A 79 -22.68 4.09 -4.53
N LEU A 80 -21.54 4.63 -4.05
CA LEU A 80 -20.68 3.96 -3.09
C LEU A 80 -21.41 3.69 -1.77
N GLU A 81 -22.11 4.68 -1.23
CA GLU A 81 -22.91 4.54 -0.02
C GLU A 81 -23.96 3.44 -0.16
N THR A 82 -24.70 3.45 -1.26
CA THR A 82 -25.74 2.46 -1.53
C THR A 82 -25.19 1.05 -1.61
N ILE A 83 -24.08 0.85 -2.33
CA ILE A 83 -23.48 -0.47 -2.48
C ILE A 83 -22.92 -0.96 -1.15
N ILE A 84 -22.14 -0.14 -0.44
CA ILE A 84 -21.52 -0.54 0.83
C ILE A 84 -22.60 -0.90 1.86
N LYS A 85 -23.63 -0.09 2.01
CA LYS A 85 -24.75 -0.36 2.91
C LYS A 85 -25.57 -1.60 2.53
N SER A 86 -25.62 -1.93 1.24
CA SER A 86 -26.30 -3.15 0.77
C SER A 86 -25.63 -4.45 1.25
N PHE A 87 -24.36 -4.41 1.61
CA PHE A 87 -23.60 -5.57 2.08
C PHE A 87 -23.15 -5.39 3.54
N ASP A 88 -24.11 -5.19 4.43
CA ASP A 88 -23.92 -5.08 5.88
C ASP A 88 -22.90 -3.99 6.28
N ASN A 89 -22.86 -2.92 5.49
CA ASN A 89 -21.92 -1.82 5.69
C ASN A 89 -20.44 -2.26 5.74
N ASN A 90 -20.09 -3.29 4.94
CA ASN A 90 -18.74 -3.86 4.91
C ASN A 90 -18.47 -4.44 3.51
N CYS A 91 -17.79 -3.70 2.65
CA CYS A 91 -17.67 -4.02 1.23
C CYS A 91 -16.30 -3.70 0.68
N ASP A 92 -15.68 -4.64 -0.01
CA ASP A 92 -14.43 -4.40 -0.72
C ASP A 92 -14.65 -3.79 -2.11
N PHE A 93 -13.57 -3.26 -2.69
CA PHE A 93 -13.63 -2.63 -4.01
C PHE A 93 -13.92 -3.62 -5.14
N LYS A 94 -13.58 -4.89 -4.94
CA LYS A 94 -13.84 -5.98 -5.87
C LYS A 94 -15.36 -6.27 -5.95
N LYS A 95 -16.03 -6.25 -4.82
CA LYS A 95 -17.48 -6.40 -4.74
C LYS A 95 -18.20 -5.20 -5.36
N ILE A 96 -17.71 -3.96 -5.10
CA ILE A 96 -18.25 -2.75 -5.75
C ILE A 96 -18.19 -2.89 -7.28
N LYS A 97 -17.03 -3.33 -7.81
CA LYS A 97 -16.90 -3.57 -9.25
C LYS A 97 -17.90 -4.61 -9.77
N ALA A 98 -18.02 -5.73 -9.07
CA ALA A 98 -18.92 -6.81 -9.48
C ALA A 98 -20.39 -6.37 -9.54
N GLU A 99 -20.81 -5.42 -8.70
CA GLU A 99 -22.16 -4.89 -8.72
C GLU A 99 -22.40 -3.88 -9.86
N LEU A 100 -21.36 -3.24 -10.37
CA LEU A 100 -21.49 -2.19 -11.37
C LEU A 100 -21.18 -2.66 -12.80
N VAL A 101 -20.26 -3.59 -12.97
CA VAL A 101 -19.77 -4.03 -14.29
C VAL A 101 -20.18 -5.46 -14.56
N PRO A 102 -20.75 -5.79 -15.74
CA PRO A 102 -21.00 -4.91 -16.89
C PRO A 102 -22.37 -4.27 -16.95
N GLU A 103 -23.27 -4.53 -15.98
CA GLU A 103 -24.69 -4.21 -16.07
C GLU A 103 -25.01 -2.71 -16.04
N ILE A 104 -24.26 -1.93 -15.24
CA ILE A 104 -24.47 -0.49 -15.02
C ILE A 104 -23.41 0.35 -15.70
N LEU A 105 -22.15 -0.11 -15.65
CA LEU A 105 -21.02 0.53 -16.29
C LEU A 105 -20.38 -0.46 -17.27
N THR A 106 -20.01 0.02 -18.44
CA THR A 106 -19.14 -0.73 -19.34
C THR A 106 -17.72 -0.84 -18.77
N PRO A 107 -16.89 -1.80 -19.19
CA PRO A 107 -15.48 -1.89 -18.77
C PRO A 107 -14.69 -0.60 -19.03
N GLY A 108 -14.98 0.12 -20.11
CA GLY A 108 -14.36 1.41 -20.43
C GLY A 108 -14.76 2.52 -19.45
N GLU A 109 -16.06 2.65 -19.16
CA GLU A 109 -16.57 3.62 -18.18
C GLU A 109 -16.05 3.34 -16.77
N TRP A 110 -15.87 2.07 -16.41
CA TRP A 110 -15.32 1.67 -15.12
C TRP A 110 -13.95 2.27 -14.86
N THR A 111 -13.08 2.40 -15.85
CA THR A 111 -11.72 2.89 -15.67
C THR A 111 -11.68 4.30 -15.08
N SER A 112 -12.48 5.22 -15.64
CA SER A 112 -12.58 6.60 -15.14
C SER A 112 -13.40 6.67 -13.83
N TRP A 113 -14.49 5.92 -13.76
CA TRP A 113 -15.33 5.87 -12.57
C TRP A 113 -14.57 5.34 -11.35
N ASN A 114 -13.79 4.28 -11.52
CA ASN A 114 -12.93 3.66 -10.50
C ASN A 114 -11.93 4.64 -9.89
N SER A 115 -11.23 5.42 -10.71
CA SER A 115 -10.25 6.39 -10.22
C SER A 115 -10.89 7.46 -9.34
N ALA A 116 -12.04 7.98 -9.77
CA ALA A 116 -12.81 8.95 -8.99
C ALA A 116 -13.39 8.34 -7.70
N ALA A 117 -13.90 7.12 -7.78
CA ALA A 117 -14.46 6.41 -6.62
C ALA A 117 -13.41 6.14 -5.54
N LYS A 118 -12.22 5.70 -5.92
CA LYS A 118 -11.10 5.51 -4.98
C LYS A 118 -10.73 6.81 -4.27
N LYS A 119 -10.66 7.92 -5.02
CA LYS A 119 -10.40 9.23 -4.43
C LYS A 119 -11.49 9.62 -3.43
N ILE A 120 -12.76 9.38 -3.74
CA ILE A 120 -13.88 9.66 -2.83
C ILE A 120 -13.77 8.81 -1.56
N LEU A 121 -13.53 7.50 -1.68
CA LEU A 121 -13.37 6.61 -0.53
C LEU A 121 -12.20 7.02 0.36
N ASP A 122 -11.15 7.57 -0.23
CA ASP A 122 -9.95 8.01 0.47
C ASP A 122 -10.14 9.37 1.18
N THR A 123 -10.81 10.33 0.54
CA THR A 123 -10.87 11.72 1.01
C THR A 123 -12.19 12.12 1.66
N ASN A 124 -13.30 11.47 1.35
CA ASN A 124 -14.60 11.87 1.87
C ASN A 124 -14.82 11.32 3.29
N ALA A 125 -15.13 12.22 4.24
CA ALA A 125 -15.31 11.91 5.66
C ALA A 125 -16.46 10.91 5.95
N LYS A 126 -17.39 10.76 5.01
CA LYS A 126 -18.50 9.80 5.10
C LYS A 126 -18.06 8.34 5.05
N PHE A 127 -16.94 8.07 4.42
CA PHE A 127 -16.42 6.72 4.26
C PHE A 127 -15.25 6.43 5.20
N GLY A 128 -15.11 5.17 5.57
CA GLY A 128 -14.01 4.66 6.38
C GLY A 128 -13.62 3.26 5.97
N VAL A 129 -12.73 2.68 6.73
CA VAL A 129 -12.31 1.29 6.60
C VAL A 129 -12.71 0.50 7.82
N ASN A 130 -12.94 -0.81 7.63
CA ASN A 130 -13.17 -1.71 8.75
C ASN A 130 -11.91 -1.79 9.62
N PRO A 131 -11.98 -1.59 10.94
CA PRO A 131 -10.82 -1.66 11.83
C PRO A 131 -10.06 -3.00 11.78
N ASN A 132 -10.75 -4.07 11.38
CA ASN A 132 -10.15 -5.40 11.29
C ASN A 132 -9.63 -5.76 9.88
N ASP A 133 -10.07 -5.03 8.84
CA ASP A 133 -9.66 -5.26 7.45
C ASP A 133 -9.69 -3.95 6.65
N ILE A 134 -8.50 -3.40 6.38
CA ILE A 134 -8.35 -2.14 5.65
C ILE A 134 -8.87 -2.18 4.20
N ASN A 135 -9.08 -3.37 3.63
CA ASN A 135 -9.63 -3.51 2.29
C ASN A 135 -11.17 -3.41 2.26
N MET A 136 -11.81 -3.44 3.43
CA MET A 136 -13.25 -3.37 3.57
C MET A 136 -13.68 -1.95 3.93
N TYR A 137 -14.44 -1.33 3.04
CA TYR A 137 -14.99 0.02 3.23
C TYR A 137 -16.30 -0.01 4.02
N THR A 138 -16.50 1.05 4.78
CA THR A 138 -17.71 1.28 5.58
C THR A 138 -18.24 2.68 5.33
N VAL A 139 -19.55 2.87 5.51
CA VAL A 139 -20.20 4.18 5.57
C VAL A 139 -20.43 4.52 7.03
N ARG A 140 -20.02 5.70 7.45
CA ARG A 140 -20.18 6.17 8.82
C ARG A 140 -21.55 6.77 9.02
N ASP A 141 -22.10 6.61 10.22
CA ASP A 141 -23.36 7.24 10.60
C ASP A 141 -23.19 8.74 10.83
N HIS A 142 -21.98 9.15 11.22
CA HIS A 142 -21.59 10.55 11.41
C HIS A 142 -20.29 10.83 10.65
N GLU A 143 -20.16 12.04 10.14
CA GLU A 143 -18.91 12.53 9.59
C GLU A 143 -17.86 12.59 10.70
N ILE A 144 -16.68 12.08 10.42
CA ILE A 144 -15.52 12.16 11.31
C ILE A 144 -14.48 13.10 10.71
N SER A 145 -13.61 13.63 11.57
CA SER A 145 -12.52 14.47 11.14
C SER A 145 -11.50 13.70 10.27
N THR A 146 -10.74 14.43 9.48
CA THR A 146 -9.60 13.87 8.73
C THR A 146 -8.63 13.15 9.64
N GLU A 147 -8.41 13.68 10.85
CA GLU A 147 -7.57 13.08 11.88
C GLU A 147 -8.06 11.70 12.32
N GLU A 148 -9.36 11.60 12.66
CA GLU A 148 -9.96 10.33 13.06
C GLU A 148 -9.95 9.32 11.91
N LYS A 149 -10.16 9.79 10.67
CA LYS A 149 -10.06 8.93 9.48
C LYS A 149 -8.66 8.33 9.36
N LEU A 150 -7.62 9.16 9.40
CA LEU A 150 -6.23 8.70 9.30
C LEU A 150 -5.82 7.82 10.50
N SER A 151 -6.30 8.15 11.71
CA SER A 151 -6.05 7.31 12.90
C SER A 151 -6.68 5.92 12.76
N ASN A 152 -7.91 5.84 12.29
CA ASN A 152 -8.58 4.56 12.06
C ASN A 152 -7.89 3.73 10.98
N GLU A 153 -7.45 4.39 9.89
CA GLU A 153 -6.66 3.78 8.83
C GLU A 153 -5.34 3.22 9.36
N PHE A 154 -4.63 3.99 10.19
CA PHE A 154 -3.40 3.58 10.83
C PHE A 154 -3.59 2.35 11.71
N LYS A 155 -4.64 2.34 12.55
CA LYS A 155 -4.96 1.22 13.44
C LYS A 155 -5.32 -0.05 12.68
N ALA A 156 -6.04 0.08 11.56
CA ALA A 156 -6.42 -1.03 10.69
C ALA A 156 -5.27 -1.57 9.85
N GLN A 157 -4.26 -0.74 9.53
CA GLN A 157 -3.13 -1.13 8.70
C GLN A 157 -2.17 -2.07 9.44
N LYS A 158 -1.84 -3.21 8.82
CA LYS A 158 -0.92 -4.22 9.38
C LYS A 158 0.50 -4.10 8.86
N GLN A 159 0.69 -3.47 7.69
CA GLN A 159 1.99 -3.35 7.05
C GLN A 159 2.75 -2.12 7.58
N PHE A 160 3.97 -2.34 8.07
CA PHE A 160 4.78 -1.30 8.69
C PHE A 160 5.00 -0.08 7.79
N PHE A 161 5.46 -0.26 6.55
CA PHE A 161 5.76 0.86 5.65
C PHE A 161 4.51 1.61 5.19
N ALA A 162 3.36 0.93 5.13
CA ALA A 162 2.09 1.61 4.89
C ALA A 162 1.65 2.47 6.08
N ARG A 163 1.97 2.06 7.32
CA ARG A 163 1.80 2.93 8.51
C ARG A 163 2.70 4.15 8.48
N VAL A 164 3.93 4.02 8.00
CA VAL A 164 4.81 5.18 7.75
C VAL A 164 4.13 6.18 6.82
N ASP A 165 3.56 5.71 5.72
CA ASP A 165 2.88 6.58 4.75
C ASP A 165 1.67 7.31 5.37
N ILE A 166 0.89 6.63 6.20
CA ILE A 166 -0.26 7.24 6.90
C ILE A 166 0.21 8.29 7.92
N LEU A 167 1.27 8.01 8.68
CA LEU A 167 1.86 8.99 9.59
C LEU A 167 2.30 10.25 8.85
N MET A 168 2.98 10.10 7.71
CA MET A 168 3.44 11.23 6.90
C MET A 168 2.27 12.02 6.31
N LYS A 169 1.22 11.33 5.82
CA LYS A 169 -0.02 11.98 5.37
C LYS A 169 -0.66 12.84 6.49
N PHE A 170 -0.68 12.31 7.70
CA PHE A 170 -1.20 13.07 8.85
C PHE A 170 -0.32 14.29 9.14
N PHE A 171 1.00 14.11 9.14
CA PHE A 171 1.94 15.18 9.43
C PHE A 171 1.93 16.28 8.36
N GLU A 172 1.84 15.95 7.09
CA GLU A 172 1.86 16.89 5.96
C GLU A 172 0.52 17.60 5.73
N ASN A 173 -0.57 17.09 6.30
CA ASN A 173 -1.89 17.68 6.11
C ASN A 173 -2.09 18.91 7.03
N ASP A 174 -2.38 20.05 6.43
CA ASP A 174 -2.58 21.32 7.15
C ASP A 174 -3.83 21.32 8.05
N GLU A 175 -4.82 20.46 7.76
CA GLU A 175 -6.05 20.38 8.52
C GLU A 175 -5.91 19.50 9.79
N THR A 176 -4.77 18.82 9.98
CA THR A 176 -4.54 17.95 11.13
C THR A 176 -3.79 18.64 12.24
N ASN A 177 -4.18 18.36 13.49
CA ASN A 177 -3.48 18.84 14.68
C ASN A 177 -2.35 17.87 15.08
N LYS A 178 -1.11 18.28 14.84
CA LYS A 178 0.09 17.48 15.17
C LYS A 178 0.33 17.35 16.68
N SER A 179 -0.37 18.14 17.50
CA SER A 179 -0.34 18.01 18.96
C SER A 179 -1.50 17.18 19.51
N SER A 180 -2.30 16.55 18.64
CA SER A 180 -3.42 15.72 19.05
C SER A 180 -2.95 14.40 19.69
N GLU A 181 -3.81 13.84 20.51
CA GLU A 181 -3.62 12.52 21.11
C GLU A 181 -3.50 11.41 20.03
N LEU A 182 -4.27 11.56 18.94
CA LEU A 182 -4.23 10.63 17.81
C LEU A 182 -2.87 10.61 17.11
N PHE A 183 -2.24 11.77 16.93
CA PHE A 183 -0.90 11.85 16.34
C PHE A 183 0.15 11.28 17.30
N THR A 184 0.02 11.58 18.59
CA THR A 184 0.89 11.03 19.64
C THR A 184 0.87 9.51 19.65
N GLU A 185 -0.31 8.88 19.58
CA GLU A 185 -0.45 7.42 19.48
C GLU A 185 0.27 6.84 18.24
N MET A 186 0.19 7.51 17.10
CA MET A 186 0.92 7.08 15.89
C MET A 186 2.44 7.19 16.08
N LEU A 187 2.93 8.27 16.69
CA LEU A 187 4.35 8.44 16.99
C LEU A 187 4.86 7.39 17.98
N GLU A 188 4.06 7.06 19.00
CA GLU A 188 4.41 6.04 19.99
C GLU A 188 4.60 4.65 19.38
N TYR A 189 3.89 4.33 18.32
CA TYR A 189 4.10 3.09 17.57
C TYR A 189 5.54 3.01 17.02
N PHE A 190 6.05 4.08 16.41
CA PHE A 190 7.40 4.12 15.85
C PHE A 190 8.47 4.28 16.93
N THR A 191 8.26 5.16 17.92
CA THR A 191 9.21 5.32 19.02
C THR A 191 9.32 4.06 19.89
N GLY A 192 8.29 3.23 19.88
CA GLY A 192 8.31 1.90 20.51
C GLY A 192 9.43 1.00 19.98
N TYR A 193 9.71 1.04 18.67
CA TYR A 193 10.85 0.32 18.06
C TYR A 193 12.21 0.83 18.52
N LEU A 194 12.29 2.10 18.97
CA LEU A 194 13.53 2.74 19.38
C LEU A 194 13.89 2.53 20.86
N LYS A 195 13.00 1.92 21.63
CA LYS A 195 13.24 1.64 23.08
C LYS A 195 14.30 0.55 23.29
N ASN A 196 14.43 -0.37 22.33
CA ASN A 196 15.42 -1.44 22.40
C ASN A 196 16.03 -1.69 21.02
N ILE A 197 17.33 -1.42 20.89
CA ILE A 197 18.11 -1.64 19.68
C ILE A 197 19.09 -2.81 19.80
N SER A 198 18.79 -3.82 20.63
CA SER A 198 19.63 -5.02 20.75
C SER A 198 19.76 -5.76 19.41
N LYS A 199 18.70 -5.74 18.59
CA LYS A 199 18.69 -6.21 17.21
C LYS A 199 18.09 -5.13 16.32
N VAL A 200 18.86 -4.65 15.35
CA VAL A 200 18.42 -3.63 14.40
C VAL A 200 17.83 -4.30 13.16
N THR A 201 16.52 -4.13 12.99
CA THR A 201 15.77 -4.54 11.81
C THR A 201 15.53 -3.33 10.89
N GLU A 202 15.02 -3.56 9.68
CA GLU A 202 14.57 -2.51 8.78
C GLU A 202 13.49 -1.61 9.42
N GLN A 203 12.67 -2.17 10.29
CA GLN A 203 11.62 -1.43 11.01
C GLN A 203 12.20 -0.50 12.07
N VAL A 204 13.22 -0.95 12.80
CA VAL A 204 13.95 -0.13 13.78
C VAL A 204 14.65 1.02 13.05
N LEU A 205 15.36 0.72 11.98
CA LEU A 205 16.05 1.74 11.19
C LEU A 205 15.06 2.74 10.56
N ALA A 206 13.99 2.25 9.95
CA ALA A 206 12.97 3.10 9.36
C ALA A 206 12.29 3.99 10.40
N SER A 207 11.98 3.46 11.58
CA SER A 207 11.44 4.25 12.70
C SER A 207 12.38 5.38 13.10
N TYR A 208 13.68 5.10 13.21
CA TYR A 208 14.69 6.12 13.49
C TYR A 208 14.69 7.22 12.42
N LEU A 209 14.74 6.84 11.14
CA LEU A 209 14.80 7.79 10.02
C LEU A 209 13.54 8.67 9.95
N VAL A 210 12.36 8.08 10.11
CA VAL A 210 11.09 8.81 10.10
C VAL A 210 11.04 9.81 11.26
N ILE A 211 11.33 9.39 12.48
CA ILE A 211 11.29 10.26 13.65
C ILE A 211 12.30 11.41 13.53
N LYS A 212 13.51 11.14 13.04
CA LYS A 212 14.51 12.19 12.80
C LYS A 212 14.09 13.13 11.67
N HIS A 213 13.43 12.63 10.64
CA HIS A 213 12.87 13.46 9.58
C HIS A 213 11.81 14.43 10.13
N LEU A 214 10.87 13.95 10.95
CA LEU A 214 9.85 14.81 11.58
C LEU A 214 10.49 15.86 12.49
N GLY A 215 11.47 15.50 13.32
CA GLY A 215 12.18 16.43 14.19
C GLY A 215 13.00 17.46 13.44
N ALA A 216 13.48 17.16 12.25
CA ALA A 216 14.19 18.11 11.38
C ALA A 216 13.25 19.14 10.75
N ILE A 217 11.98 18.78 10.51
CA ILE A 217 10.96 19.71 9.99
C ILE A 217 10.40 20.56 11.14
N ASP A 218 10.10 19.95 12.27
CA ASP A 218 9.55 20.61 13.44
C ASP A 218 10.19 20.07 14.72
N SER A 219 10.96 20.93 15.40
CA SER A 219 11.75 20.57 16.58
C SER A 219 10.91 20.07 17.76
N GLN A 220 9.61 20.34 17.82
CA GLN A 220 8.74 19.78 18.85
C GLN A 220 8.64 18.25 18.76
N PHE A 221 8.93 17.65 17.59
CA PHE A 221 8.93 16.20 17.36
C PHE A 221 10.33 15.58 17.41
N ASP A 222 11.35 16.33 17.83
CA ASP A 222 12.69 15.78 18.01
C ASP A 222 12.73 14.81 19.21
N TYR A 223 12.48 13.55 18.91
CA TYR A 223 12.54 12.47 19.90
C TYR A 223 14.00 12.21 20.28
N GLN A 224 14.29 12.29 21.58
CA GLN A 224 15.61 12.02 22.11
C GLN A 224 15.82 10.52 22.26
N CYS A 225 16.55 9.93 21.31
CA CYS A 225 17.00 8.54 21.39
C CYS A 225 18.11 8.40 22.43
N SER A 226 18.13 7.25 23.13
CA SER A 226 19.22 6.90 24.05
C SER A 226 20.52 6.49 23.33
N PHE A 227 20.56 6.58 22.01
CA PHE A 227 21.65 6.16 21.15
C PHE A 227 21.79 7.12 19.93
N THR A 228 22.98 7.16 19.38
CA THR A 228 23.30 7.88 18.16
C THR A 228 23.06 7.04 16.90
N PHE A 229 23.03 7.67 15.74
CA PHE A 229 22.98 6.91 14.48
C PHE A 229 24.20 6.00 14.29
N ALA A 230 25.38 6.42 14.74
CA ALA A 230 26.60 5.60 14.67
C ALA A 230 26.43 4.29 15.48
N GLU A 231 25.88 4.38 16.70
CA GLU A 231 25.64 3.21 17.54
C GLU A 231 24.58 2.29 16.95
N LEU A 232 23.51 2.85 16.37
CA LEU A 232 22.49 2.11 15.66
C LEU A 232 23.08 1.37 14.45
N TYR A 233 23.82 2.08 13.62
CA TYR A 233 24.42 1.54 12.40
C TYR A 233 25.45 0.44 12.69
N ASN A 234 26.29 0.62 13.73
CA ASN A 234 27.27 -0.37 14.14
C ASN A 234 26.65 -1.70 14.61
N LYS A 235 25.40 -1.68 15.05
CA LYS A 235 24.64 -2.89 15.42
C LYS A 235 23.97 -3.59 14.23
N ILE A 236 23.98 -3.00 13.05
CA ILE A 236 23.50 -3.64 11.83
C ILE A 236 24.54 -4.66 11.35
N GLU A 237 24.21 -5.93 11.39
CA GLU A 237 25.09 -7.01 10.94
C GLU A 237 25.32 -6.96 9.43
N ASN A 238 24.25 -6.74 8.67
CA ASN A 238 24.29 -6.67 7.21
C ASN A 238 23.56 -5.40 6.70
N PRO A 239 24.28 -4.26 6.59
CA PRO A 239 23.68 -3.01 6.12
C PRO A 239 23.07 -3.09 4.73
N ARG A 240 23.66 -3.90 3.85
CA ARG A 240 23.15 -4.15 2.50
C ARG A 240 21.76 -4.79 2.52
N GLN A 241 21.59 -5.84 3.32
CA GLN A 241 20.28 -6.50 3.46
C GLN A 241 19.23 -5.56 4.05
N ILE A 242 19.59 -4.79 5.07
CA ILE A 242 18.69 -3.78 5.66
C ILE A 242 18.27 -2.74 4.61
N TYR A 243 19.20 -2.26 3.79
CA TYR A 243 18.90 -1.33 2.71
C TYR A 243 17.90 -1.93 1.68
N GLU A 244 18.07 -3.21 1.34
CA GLU A 244 17.16 -3.91 0.41
C GLU A 244 15.75 -4.07 1.00
N LEU A 245 15.64 -4.29 2.31
CA LEU A 245 14.37 -4.41 3.05
C LEU A 245 13.67 -3.08 3.30
N LEU A 246 14.41 -1.96 3.33
CA LEU A 246 13.83 -0.63 3.41
C LEU A 246 12.94 -0.35 2.20
N LYS A 247 11.75 0.17 2.43
CA LYS A 247 10.81 0.55 1.37
C LYS A 247 10.53 2.04 1.44
N ASP A 248 10.74 2.72 0.31
CA ASP A 248 10.24 4.07 0.14
C ASP A 248 8.72 4.05 0.03
N THR A 249 8.09 5.09 0.52
CA THR A 249 6.64 5.31 0.39
C THR A 249 6.38 6.51 -0.53
N LYS A 250 5.14 6.87 -0.72
CA LYS A 250 4.80 8.06 -1.51
C LYS A 250 5.37 9.34 -0.91
N ASN A 251 5.43 9.40 0.41
CA ASN A 251 5.81 10.59 1.18
C ASN A 251 7.17 10.44 1.88
N THR A 252 7.88 9.34 1.69
CA THR A 252 9.21 9.13 2.28
C THR A 252 10.20 8.56 1.29
N SER A 253 11.45 8.96 1.42
CA SER A 253 12.60 8.42 0.70
C SER A 253 13.59 7.81 1.70
N LEU A 254 13.15 6.78 2.44
CA LEU A 254 13.91 6.18 3.54
C LEU A 254 15.29 5.67 3.12
N ARG A 255 15.39 5.11 1.91
CA ARG A 255 16.69 4.67 1.37
C ARG A 255 17.65 5.83 1.18
N LYS A 256 17.18 6.96 0.65
CA LYS A 256 17.96 8.18 0.50
C LYS A 256 18.38 8.76 1.84
N ASP A 257 17.46 8.80 2.81
CA ASP A 257 17.73 9.30 4.14
C ASP A 257 18.74 8.42 4.89
N PHE A 258 18.69 7.10 4.67
CA PHE A 258 19.68 6.18 5.21
C PHE A 258 21.09 6.45 4.65
N ILE A 259 21.23 6.56 3.34
CA ILE A 259 22.52 6.91 2.71
C ILE A 259 23.02 8.27 3.21
N LYS A 260 22.15 9.27 3.29
CA LYS A 260 22.49 10.59 3.82
C LYS A 260 23.01 10.51 5.26
N SER A 261 22.36 9.70 6.11
CA SER A 261 22.77 9.50 7.50
C SER A 261 24.14 8.83 7.61
N ILE A 262 24.42 7.84 6.76
CA ILE A 262 25.76 7.21 6.70
C ILE A 262 26.82 8.25 6.30
N ARG A 263 26.55 9.10 5.31
CA ARG A 263 27.50 10.10 4.83
C ARG A 263 27.79 11.21 5.85
N MET A 264 26.99 11.35 6.88
CA MET A 264 27.24 12.27 8.00
C MET A 264 28.15 11.67 9.08
N LEU A 265 28.47 10.37 9.01
CA LEU A 265 29.42 9.75 9.95
C LEU A 265 30.86 10.22 9.69
N PRO A 266 31.70 10.39 10.73
CA PRO A 266 33.11 10.77 10.56
C PRO A 266 33.90 9.79 9.69
N ASP A 267 33.58 8.50 9.78
CA ASP A 267 34.19 7.40 9.03
C ASP A 267 33.30 6.90 7.89
N TRP A 268 32.49 7.77 7.30
CA TRP A 268 31.46 7.42 6.33
C TRP A 268 31.99 6.60 5.13
N ASN A 269 33.24 6.82 4.70
CA ASN A 269 33.84 6.07 3.59
C ASN A 269 33.86 4.56 3.91
N ALA A 270 34.41 4.17 5.06
CA ALA A 270 34.45 2.79 5.51
C ALA A 270 33.04 2.21 5.72
N GLN A 271 32.17 3.01 6.30
CA GLN A 271 30.78 2.59 6.56
C GLN A 271 29.97 2.41 5.28
N TYR A 272 30.20 3.26 4.26
CA TYR A 272 29.55 3.14 2.97
C TYR A 272 29.97 1.88 2.20
N ILE A 273 31.24 1.49 2.30
CA ILE A 273 31.77 0.27 1.67
C ILE A 273 31.02 -0.99 2.15
N ARG A 274 30.50 -0.99 3.37
CA ARG A 274 29.64 -2.07 3.88
C ARG A 274 28.34 -2.26 3.12
N LEU A 275 27.91 -1.27 2.30
CA LEU A 275 26.75 -1.35 1.43
C LEU A 275 27.06 -1.93 0.05
N PHE A 276 28.33 -2.09 -0.32
CA PHE A 276 28.68 -2.58 -1.65
C PHE A 276 28.09 -3.97 -1.92
N PRO A 277 27.59 -4.21 -3.13
CA PRO A 277 27.39 -3.31 -4.29
C PRO A 277 25.97 -2.71 -4.39
N THR A 278 25.16 -2.70 -3.34
CA THR A 278 23.74 -2.39 -3.39
C THR A 278 23.47 -0.96 -3.86
N VAL A 279 24.34 -0.01 -3.48
CA VAL A 279 24.24 1.38 -3.91
C VAL A 279 25.57 1.80 -4.55
N LEU A 280 25.52 2.05 -5.85
CA LEU A 280 26.67 2.51 -6.63
C LEU A 280 26.32 3.82 -7.35
N ASP A 281 27.26 4.77 -7.27
CA ASP A 281 27.18 6.06 -7.92
C ASP A 281 28.58 6.47 -8.34
N GLY A 282 28.76 6.91 -9.59
CA GLY A 282 30.08 7.22 -10.15
C GLY A 282 30.82 8.34 -9.39
N ASP A 283 30.13 9.39 -8.99
CA ASP A 283 30.73 10.51 -8.24
C ASP A 283 31.12 10.09 -6.83
N LEU A 284 30.33 9.22 -6.23
CA LEU A 284 30.62 8.66 -4.92
C LEU A 284 31.84 7.74 -4.97
N LEU A 285 31.96 6.88 -5.98
CA LEU A 285 33.16 6.04 -6.17
C LEU A 285 34.42 6.89 -6.39
N LYS A 286 34.36 7.95 -7.18
CA LYS A 286 35.46 8.92 -7.33
C LYS A 286 35.84 9.55 -6.00
N THR A 287 34.87 9.88 -5.16
CA THR A 287 35.13 10.43 -3.83
C THR A 287 35.81 9.43 -2.92
N LEU A 288 35.39 8.16 -2.93
CA LEU A 288 36.01 7.08 -2.17
C LEU A 288 37.47 6.87 -2.61
N VAL A 289 37.72 6.82 -3.90
CA VAL A 289 39.07 6.70 -4.46
C VAL A 289 39.95 7.88 -4.03
N LYS A 290 39.44 9.11 -4.15
CA LYS A 290 40.14 10.32 -3.70
C LYS A 290 40.49 10.29 -2.21
N ASN A 291 39.64 9.65 -1.40
CA ASN A 291 39.82 9.53 0.04
C ASN A 291 40.65 8.30 0.45
N GLY A 292 41.30 7.60 -0.49
CA GLY A 292 42.25 6.50 -0.21
C GLY A 292 41.63 5.09 -0.19
N PHE A 293 40.36 4.95 -0.60
CA PHE A 293 39.64 3.65 -0.65
C PHE A 293 39.69 2.99 -2.04
N THR A 294 40.76 3.24 -2.79
CA THR A 294 40.94 2.72 -4.16
C THR A 294 40.93 1.19 -4.20
N GLU A 295 41.61 0.53 -3.27
CA GLU A 295 41.66 -0.94 -3.22
C GLU A 295 40.29 -1.57 -2.95
N ASP A 296 39.48 -0.97 -2.08
CA ASP A 296 38.12 -1.46 -1.80
C ASP A 296 37.24 -1.37 -3.05
N VAL A 297 37.32 -0.28 -3.80
CA VAL A 297 36.60 -0.11 -5.06
C VAL A 297 37.10 -1.10 -6.11
N GLN A 298 38.40 -1.25 -6.26
CA GLN A 298 39.02 -2.19 -7.21
C GLN A 298 38.71 -3.65 -6.87
N LYS A 299 38.67 -3.99 -5.58
CA LYS A 299 38.24 -5.31 -5.11
C LYS A 299 36.80 -5.61 -5.52
N LEU A 300 35.90 -4.62 -5.38
CA LEU A 300 34.50 -4.78 -5.83
C LEU A 300 34.45 -5.03 -7.34
N ILE A 301 35.26 -4.30 -8.15
CA ILE A 301 35.32 -4.50 -9.60
C ILE A 301 35.72 -5.95 -9.90
N ARG A 302 36.84 -6.41 -9.34
CA ARG A 302 37.32 -7.78 -9.55
C ARG A 302 36.28 -8.82 -9.17
N THR A 303 35.69 -8.72 -7.96
CA THR A 303 34.69 -9.63 -7.47
C THR A 303 33.47 -9.65 -8.38
N SER A 304 33.04 -8.49 -8.87
CA SER A 304 31.86 -8.38 -9.74
C SER A 304 32.06 -9.11 -11.07
N PHE A 305 33.24 -8.99 -11.69
CA PHE A 305 33.54 -9.70 -12.92
C PHE A 305 33.84 -11.20 -12.71
N GLU A 306 34.37 -11.59 -11.55
CA GLU A 306 34.57 -13.00 -11.19
C GLU A 306 33.24 -13.73 -10.94
N GLN A 307 32.30 -13.06 -10.27
CA GLN A 307 31.01 -13.61 -9.87
C GLN A 307 29.87 -12.91 -10.63
N PHE A 308 30.04 -12.67 -11.91
CA PHE A 308 29.16 -11.82 -12.72
C PHE A 308 27.70 -12.25 -12.72
N LYS A 309 27.39 -13.52 -12.50
CA LYS A 309 26.01 -14.01 -12.41
C LYS A 309 25.26 -13.41 -11.24
N ASP A 310 25.95 -13.17 -10.12
CA ASP A 310 25.38 -12.61 -8.89
C ASP A 310 25.48 -11.08 -8.86
N TYR A 311 26.33 -10.49 -9.72
CA TYR A 311 26.63 -9.06 -9.76
C TYR A 311 26.29 -8.40 -11.12
N ARG A 312 25.26 -8.87 -11.80
CA ARG A 312 24.90 -8.45 -13.17
C ARG A 312 24.81 -6.93 -13.32
N GLU A 313 24.00 -6.30 -12.47
CA GLU A 313 23.82 -4.84 -12.50
C GLU A 313 25.12 -4.08 -12.18
N THR A 314 25.91 -4.62 -11.28
CA THR A 314 27.20 -4.04 -10.89
C THR A 314 28.22 -4.08 -12.04
N VAL A 315 28.30 -5.19 -12.75
CA VAL A 315 29.14 -5.32 -13.96
C VAL A 315 28.73 -4.33 -15.03
N LEU A 316 27.41 -4.24 -15.30
CA LEU A 316 26.87 -3.30 -16.28
C LEU A 316 27.14 -1.86 -15.86
N PHE A 317 26.97 -1.52 -14.59
CA PHE A 317 27.29 -0.20 -14.06
C PHE A 317 28.75 0.16 -14.27
N PHE A 318 29.69 -0.69 -13.88
CA PHE A 318 31.12 -0.43 -14.04
C PHE A 318 31.52 -0.27 -15.50
N PHE A 319 31.04 -1.16 -16.36
CA PHE A 319 31.34 -1.10 -17.78
C PHE A 319 30.76 0.17 -18.43
N LYS A 320 29.56 0.59 -18.03
CA LYS A 320 28.89 1.75 -18.61
C LYS A 320 29.43 3.09 -18.07
N GLU A 321 29.62 3.19 -16.76
CA GLU A 321 29.84 4.47 -16.09
C GLU A 321 31.31 4.74 -15.73
N CYS A 322 32.17 3.70 -15.67
CA CYS A 322 33.50 3.83 -15.09
C CYS A 322 34.66 3.57 -16.08
N GLN A 323 34.40 3.26 -17.32
CA GLN A 323 35.47 2.88 -18.30
C GLN A 323 36.56 3.91 -18.49
N THR A 324 36.30 5.18 -18.34
CA THR A 324 37.26 6.26 -18.52
C THR A 324 38.15 6.48 -17.31
N GLU A 325 37.80 5.93 -16.16
CA GLU A 325 38.50 6.15 -14.90
C GLU A 325 39.77 5.29 -14.79
N ASP A 326 40.88 5.88 -14.38
CA ASP A 326 42.13 5.18 -14.26
C ASP A 326 42.11 4.08 -13.21
N TRP A 327 41.48 4.35 -12.06
CA TRP A 327 41.31 3.34 -11.01
C TRP A 327 40.48 2.12 -11.46
N TYR A 328 39.60 2.29 -12.45
CA TYR A 328 38.85 1.18 -13.05
C TYR A 328 39.74 0.37 -13.99
N LYS A 329 40.52 1.02 -14.87
CA LYS A 329 41.47 0.37 -15.80
C LYS A 329 42.55 -0.41 -15.05
N GLU A 330 43.00 0.10 -13.91
CA GLU A 330 44.04 -0.49 -13.06
C GLU A 330 43.48 -1.56 -12.09
N ALA A 331 42.22 -1.87 -12.13
CA ALA A 331 41.60 -2.84 -11.24
C ALA A 331 42.04 -4.30 -11.48
N GLY A 332 42.73 -4.58 -12.60
CA GLY A 332 43.24 -5.91 -12.93
C GLY A 332 42.26 -6.81 -13.68
N VAL A 333 41.19 -6.25 -14.23
CA VAL A 333 40.29 -6.97 -15.12
C VAL A 333 40.56 -6.56 -16.56
N SER A 334 41.11 -7.50 -17.37
CA SER A 334 41.45 -7.22 -18.77
C SER A 334 40.20 -6.85 -19.59
N TYR A 335 40.39 -6.02 -20.61
CA TYR A 335 39.29 -5.63 -21.51
C TYR A 335 38.62 -6.84 -22.18
N GLU A 336 39.44 -7.82 -22.58
CA GLU A 336 38.97 -9.09 -23.15
C GLU A 336 38.02 -9.81 -22.17
N ARG A 337 38.39 -9.91 -20.90
CA ARG A 337 37.56 -10.53 -19.88
C ARG A 337 36.25 -9.76 -19.67
N GLN A 338 36.29 -8.44 -19.70
CA GLN A 338 35.10 -7.60 -19.60
C GLN A 338 34.12 -7.90 -20.74
N ILE A 339 34.60 -7.96 -21.99
CA ILE A 339 33.78 -8.24 -23.17
C ILE A 339 33.19 -9.65 -23.10
N ILE A 340 34.00 -10.66 -22.75
CA ILE A 340 33.51 -12.04 -22.59
C ILE A 340 32.43 -12.10 -21.51
N THR A 341 32.61 -11.40 -20.41
CA THR A 341 31.62 -11.35 -19.34
C THR A 341 30.29 -10.74 -19.81
N LEU A 342 30.33 -9.64 -20.57
CA LEU A 342 29.14 -9.00 -21.13
C LEU A 342 28.41 -9.90 -22.12
N ILE A 343 29.15 -10.62 -22.99
CA ILE A 343 28.55 -11.61 -23.90
C ILE A 343 27.83 -12.70 -23.10
N ASN A 344 28.46 -13.24 -22.07
CA ASN A 344 27.87 -14.25 -21.22
C ASN A 344 26.61 -13.73 -20.48
N LEU A 345 26.60 -12.47 -20.06
CA LEU A 345 25.40 -11.85 -19.46
C LEU A 345 24.26 -11.74 -20.45
N ILE A 346 24.55 -11.37 -21.69
CA ILE A 346 23.56 -11.31 -22.77
C ILE A 346 22.97 -12.71 -23.00
N GLU A 347 23.81 -13.73 -23.14
CA GLU A 347 23.33 -15.11 -23.31
C GLU A 347 22.44 -15.60 -22.16
N LEU A 348 22.81 -15.30 -20.92
CA LEU A 348 22.00 -15.64 -19.75
C LEU A 348 20.64 -14.97 -19.79
N THR A 349 20.60 -13.68 -20.14
CA THR A 349 19.35 -12.94 -20.26
C THR A 349 18.44 -13.51 -21.33
N PHE A 350 18.99 -13.89 -22.50
CA PHE A 350 18.23 -14.55 -23.55
C PHE A 350 17.66 -15.91 -23.13
N ARG A 351 18.40 -16.68 -22.35
CA ARG A 351 17.91 -17.99 -21.83
C ARG A 351 16.81 -17.84 -20.77
N GLU A 352 16.77 -16.75 -20.06
CA GLU A 352 15.75 -16.48 -19.03
C GLU A 352 14.43 -15.93 -19.62
N ILE A 353 14.48 -15.38 -20.84
CA ILE A 353 13.30 -14.83 -21.53
C ILE A 353 12.59 -15.87 -22.39
N ASN A 354 13.27 -16.95 -22.83
CA ASN A 354 12.74 -18.06 -23.61
C ASN A 354 12.47 -19.30 -22.77
#